data_29d8eabd9cc7d859b4319f9ba65097e3
#
_entry.id   29d8eabd9cc7d859b4319f9ba65097e3
#
_cell.length_a   1.000
_cell.length_b   1.000
_cell.length_c   1.000
_cell.angle_alpha   90.00
_cell.angle_beta   90.00
_cell.angle_gamma   90.00
#
_symmetry.space_group_name_H-M   'P 1'
#
loop_
_entity.id
_entity.type
_entity.pdbx_description
1 polymer ?
#
loop_
_entity_poly.entity_id
_entity_poly.type
_entity_poly.pdbx_seq_one_letter_code
_entity_poly.pdbx_strand_id
1 'polypeptide(L)'
;MSSHPLRIFTGSAHPALASEIAQILGTSLGKSTTLRFPDSECCVSIDEVVRDQDIFLIQPCFTPVNENLMELLLYLDAFRRASVHQVTAVIPYFPYARQDRMARGREAISSRLVANLLETTGANRVIYVDIHNRAIQGFFNIPVDPLSALPLLAEYFHKPEFEHAAIVSPDVGRAGMAGRYAEYLNLPLVVMHKRRNLNDVATTHVVGDIQGRRPIIIDDLMAGGSVLKQIDALYAAGAQGEA
;
A
#
# COMPACT_ATOMS: atom_id res chain seq x y z
N MET A 1 -8.32 21.38 -20.74
CA MET A 1 -8.18 19.94 -21.07
C MET A 1 -6.73 19.73 -21.43
N SER A 2 -6.06 18.71 -20.92
CA SER A 2 -4.68 18.38 -21.30
C SER A 2 -4.64 18.17 -22.81
N SER A 3 -3.67 18.79 -23.51
CA SER A 3 -3.45 18.59 -24.94
C SER A 3 -2.76 17.26 -25.24
N HIS A 4 -2.31 16.54 -24.19
CA HIS A 4 -1.56 15.29 -24.29
C HIS A 4 -2.48 14.09 -24.10
N PRO A 5 -2.49 13.11 -25.03
CA PRO A 5 -3.29 11.89 -24.88
C PRO A 5 -2.88 11.08 -23.65
N LEU A 6 -3.86 10.61 -22.88
CA LEU A 6 -3.63 9.74 -21.73
C LEU A 6 -3.50 8.30 -22.19
N ARG A 7 -2.48 7.57 -21.67
CA ARG A 7 -2.28 6.14 -21.88
C ARG A 7 -1.98 5.44 -20.57
N ILE A 8 -2.55 4.25 -20.40
CA ILE A 8 -2.37 3.40 -19.22
C ILE A 8 -1.50 2.21 -19.61
N PHE A 9 -0.45 2.00 -18.85
CA PHE A 9 0.43 0.84 -18.97
C PHE A 9 0.43 0.04 -17.67
N THR A 10 0.80 -1.22 -17.76
CA THR A 10 0.97 -2.10 -16.61
C THR A 10 2.33 -2.77 -16.64
N GLY A 11 2.93 -2.91 -15.47
CA GLY A 11 3.97 -3.92 -15.29
C GLY A 11 3.38 -5.30 -15.05
N SER A 12 4.24 -6.28 -14.80
CA SER A 12 3.86 -7.69 -14.71
C SER A 12 3.22 -8.09 -13.36
N ALA A 13 3.29 -7.23 -12.32
CA ALA A 13 2.89 -7.62 -10.98
C ALA A 13 1.36 -7.84 -10.84
N HIS A 14 0.53 -7.03 -11.51
CA HIS A 14 -0.93 -7.17 -11.42
C HIS A 14 -1.66 -6.62 -12.67
N PRO A 15 -1.52 -7.28 -13.83
CA PRO A 15 -2.15 -6.82 -15.08
C PRO A 15 -3.68 -6.75 -15.01
N ALA A 16 -4.31 -7.63 -14.22
CA ALA A 16 -5.77 -7.64 -14.07
C ALA A 16 -6.28 -6.32 -13.50
N LEU A 17 -5.68 -5.78 -12.42
CA LEU A 17 -6.04 -4.49 -11.84
C LEU A 17 -5.93 -3.35 -12.86
N ALA A 18 -4.84 -3.33 -13.63
CA ALA A 18 -4.63 -2.31 -14.65
C ALA A 18 -5.67 -2.40 -15.78
N SER A 19 -6.04 -3.64 -16.17
CA SER A 19 -7.07 -3.88 -17.16
C SER A 19 -8.44 -3.40 -16.70
N GLU A 20 -8.83 -3.69 -15.45
CA GLU A 20 -10.08 -3.22 -14.86
C GLU A 20 -10.13 -1.69 -14.80
N ILE A 21 -9.03 -1.04 -14.38
CA ILE A 21 -8.94 0.43 -14.36
C ILE A 21 -9.10 1.00 -15.78
N ALA A 22 -8.42 0.42 -16.77
CA ALA A 22 -8.53 0.86 -18.15
C ALA A 22 -9.97 0.71 -18.68
N GLN A 23 -10.63 -0.41 -18.37
CA GLN A 23 -12.03 -0.66 -18.74
C GLN A 23 -12.99 0.36 -18.11
N ILE A 24 -12.84 0.65 -16.81
CA ILE A 24 -13.67 1.66 -16.11
C ILE A 24 -13.49 3.06 -16.72
N LEU A 25 -12.27 3.38 -17.16
CA LEU A 25 -11.96 4.66 -17.81
C LEU A 25 -12.30 4.70 -19.30
N GLY A 26 -12.89 3.62 -19.86
CA GLY A 26 -13.26 3.55 -21.26
C GLY A 26 -12.09 3.54 -22.25
N THR A 27 -10.93 3.03 -21.81
CA THR A 27 -9.70 2.95 -22.60
C THR A 27 -9.13 1.53 -22.62
N SER A 28 -8.01 1.34 -23.31
CA SER A 28 -7.25 0.09 -23.34
C SER A 28 -5.83 0.29 -22.82
N LEU A 29 -5.22 -0.79 -22.36
CA LEU A 29 -3.81 -0.77 -21.98
C LEU A 29 -2.92 -0.52 -23.19
N GLY A 30 -1.85 0.23 -22.96
CA GLY A 30 -0.75 0.40 -23.90
C GLY A 30 0.04 -0.90 -24.08
N LYS A 31 0.72 -1.02 -25.21
CA LYS A 31 1.49 -2.22 -25.56
C LYS A 31 2.91 -2.10 -25.03
N SER A 32 3.32 -3.06 -24.21
CA SER A 32 4.68 -3.18 -23.69
C SER A 32 5.01 -4.66 -23.45
N THR A 33 6.28 -4.99 -23.45
CA THR A 33 6.79 -6.34 -23.18
C THR A 33 7.75 -6.30 -22.01
N THR A 34 7.55 -7.21 -21.05
CA THR A 34 8.50 -7.50 -19.98
C THR A 34 9.06 -8.89 -20.18
N LEU A 35 10.37 -9.00 -20.27
CA LEU A 35 11.10 -10.27 -20.38
C LEU A 35 11.96 -10.46 -19.12
N ARG A 36 12.06 -11.70 -18.65
CA ARG A 36 13.00 -12.10 -17.60
C ARG A 36 14.01 -13.07 -18.18
N PHE A 37 15.28 -12.76 -17.98
CA PHE A 37 16.38 -13.61 -18.40
C PHE A 37 16.66 -14.72 -17.38
N PRO A 38 17.38 -15.80 -17.77
CA PRO A 38 17.69 -16.91 -16.86
C PRO A 38 18.47 -16.54 -15.61
N ASP A 39 19.23 -15.44 -15.65
CA ASP A 39 19.98 -14.85 -14.53
C ASP A 39 19.11 -13.93 -13.63
N SER A 40 17.79 -13.89 -13.89
CA SER A 40 16.77 -13.06 -13.24
C SER A 40 16.77 -11.57 -13.62
N GLU A 41 17.63 -11.11 -14.52
CA GLU A 41 17.51 -9.73 -15.03
C GLU A 41 16.16 -9.53 -15.75
N CYS A 42 15.65 -8.31 -15.64
CA CYS A 42 14.42 -7.88 -16.28
C CYS A 42 14.72 -6.92 -17.42
N CYS A 43 14.05 -7.10 -18.55
CA CYS A 43 14.09 -6.19 -19.69
C CYS A 43 12.67 -5.73 -20.01
N VAL A 44 12.52 -4.41 -20.22
CA VAL A 44 11.23 -3.77 -20.56
C VAL A 44 11.35 -3.11 -21.91
N SER A 45 10.34 -3.29 -22.78
CA SER A 45 10.18 -2.53 -24.01
C SER A 45 8.79 -1.90 -24.11
N ILE A 46 8.70 -0.71 -24.70
CA ILE A 46 7.46 -0.04 -25.05
C ILE A 46 7.19 -0.29 -26.52
N ASP A 47 6.11 -1.01 -26.84
CA ASP A 47 5.86 -1.57 -28.16
C ASP A 47 4.89 -0.71 -29.00
N GLU A 48 4.74 0.57 -28.61
CA GLU A 48 3.97 1.58 -29.37
C GLU A 48 4.58 2.98 -29.24
N VAL A 49 4.15 3.88 -30.08
CA VAL A 49 4.61 5.29 -30.03
C VAL A 49 3.91 6.01 -28.88
N VAL A 50 4.70 6.51 -27.93
CA VAL A 50 4.21 7.19 -26.72
C VAL A 50 4.74 8.62 -26.58
N ARG A 51 5.43 9.14 -27.60
CA ARG A 51 5.98 10.48 -27.57
C ARG A 51 4.90 11.53 -27.26
N ASP A 52 5.21 12.44 -26.34
CA ASP A 52 4.35 13.55 -25.92
C ASP A 52 3.00 13.13 -25.31
N GLN A 53 2.90 11.89 -24.78
CA GLN A 53 1.71 11.37 -24.09
C GLN A 53 1.87 11.43 -22.56
N ASP A 54 0.72 11.54 -21.86
CA ASP A 54 0.62 11.41 -20.41
C ASP A 54 0.44 9.92 -20.04
N ILE A 55 1.43 9.37 -19.38
CA ILE A 55 1.48 7.94 -19.04
C ILE A 55 1.06 7.71 -17.59
N PHE A 56 0.17 6.75 -17.37
CA PHE A 56 -0.11 6.16 -16.06
C PHE A 56 0.42 4.73 -16.06
N LEU A 57 1.50 4.49 -15.31
CA LEU A 57 2.11 3.17 -15.16
C LEU A 57 1.63 2.53 -13.87
N ILE A 58 0.88 1.44 -13.96
CA ILE A 58 0.34 0.71 -12.80
C ILE A 58 1.26 -0.47 -12.49
N GLN A 59 1.96 -0.41 -11.35
CA GLN A 59 2.86 -1.46 -10.88
C GLN A 59 2.89 -1.52 -9.36
N PRO A 60 2.08 -2.36 -8.71
CA PRO A 60 2.22 -2.63 -7.29
C PRO A 60 3.52 -3.38 -7.01
N CYS A 61 4.21 -3.02 -5.92
CA CYS A 61 5.49 -3.63 -5.58
C CYS A 61 5.38 -4.61 -4.39
N PHE A 62 4.37 -5.48 -4.40
CA PHE A 62 4.29 -6.58 -3.44
C PHE A 62 5.30 -7.70 -3.79
N THR A 63 5.26 -8.81 -3.07
CA THR A 63 6.20 -9.93 -3.28
C THR A 63 6.10 -10.54 -4.69
N PRO A 64 7.24 -10.67 -5.42
CA PRO A 64 8.63 -10.38 -5.01
C PRO A 64 8.99 -8.89 -5.13
N VAL A 65 9.19 -8.23 -3.98
CA VAL A 65 9.27 -6.76 -3.87
C VAL A 65 10.39 -6.16 -4.72
N ASN A 66 11.60 -6.73 -4.67
CA ASN A 66 12.77 -6.18 -5.36
C ASN A 66 12.64 -6.29 -6.87
N GLU A 67 12.08 -7.39 -7.37
CA GLU A 67 11.85 -7.60 -8.80
C GLU A 67 10.81 -6.61 -9.32
N ASN A 68 9.68 -6.46 -8.63
CA ASN A 68 8.63 -5.55 -9.02
C ASN A 68 9.07 -4.08 -8.95
N LEU A 69 9.90 -3.72 -7.96
CA LEU A 69 10.49 -2.39 -7.89
C LEU A 69 11.46 -2.15 -9.05
N MET A 70 12.35 -3.10 -9.35
CA MET A 70 13.30 -2.95 -10.45
C MET A 70 12.56 -2.82 -11.79
N GLU A 71 11.54 -3.64 -12.02
CA GLU A 71 10.71 -3.56 -13.22
C GLU A 71 10.04 -2.18 -13.35
N LEU A 72 9.48 -1.63 -12.25
CA LEU A 72 8.94 -0.27 -12.21
C LEU A 72 9.97 0.77 -12.65
N LEU A 73 11.18 0.70 -12.12
CA LEU A 73 12.26 1.64 -12.46
C LEU A 73 12.68 1.54 -13.92
N LEU A 74 12.74 0.33 -14.48
CA LEU A 74 13.03 0.10 -15.89
C LEU A 74 11.95 0.67 -16.81
N TYR A 75 10.67 0.52 -16.45
CA TYR A 75 9.57 1.16 -17.19
C TYR A 75 9.69 2.68 -17.18
N LEU A 76 9.98 3.29 -16.02
CA LEU A 76 10.13 4.75 -15.91
C LEU A 76 11.28 5.25 -16.80
N ASP A 77 12.42 4.58 -16.81
CA ASP A 77 13.54 4.94 -17.69
C ASP A 77 13.19 4.73 -19.18
N ALA A 78 12.48 3.65 -19.53
CA ALA A 78 12.03 3.40 -20.89
C ALA A 78 11.09 4.52 -21.39
N PHE A 79 10.11 4.95 -20.60
CA PHE A 79 9.22 6.06 -20.94
C PHE A 79 9.95 7.38 -21.08
N ARG A 80 10.88 7.68 -20.17
CA ARG A 80 11.72 8.88 -20.28
C ARG A 80 12.50 8.90 -21.60
N ARG A 81 13.09 7.76 -21.99
CA ARG A 81 13.82 7.62 -23.28
C ARG A 81 12.90 7.66 -24.48
N ALA A 82 11.65 7.23 -24.35
CA ALA A 82 10.62 7.34 -25.40
C ALA A 82 10.06 8.76 -25.55
N SER A 83 10.55 9.73 -24.76
CA SER A 83 10.14 11.16 -24.79
C SER A 83 8.64 11.34 -24.55
N VAL A 84 8.07 10.68 -23.57
CA VAL A 84 6.72 10.95 -23.10
C VAL A 84 6.63 12.34 -22.48
N HIS A 85 5.44 12.93 -22.40
CA HIS A 85 5.25 14.22 -21.75
C HIS A 85 5.47 14.12 -20.24
N GLN A 86 4.80 13.16 -19.57
CA GLN A 86 4.99 12.88 -18.16
C GLN A 86 4.60 11.44 -17.81
N VAL A 87 5.15 10.93 -16.71
CA VAL A 87 4.80 9.62 -16.15
C VAL A 87 4.28 9.76 -14.73
N THR A 88 3.07 9.29 -14.51
CA THR A 88 2.50 9.05 -13.18
C THR A 88 2.70 7.58 -12.79
N ALA A 89 3.53 7.34 -11.79
CA ALA A 89 3.73 6.01 -11.22
C ALA A 89 2.59 5.67 -10.24
N VAL A 90 1.72 4.74 -10.61
CA VAL A 90 0.63 4.24 -9.75
C VAL A 90 1.11 2.98 -9.05
N ILE A 91 1.36 3.08 -7.76
CA ILE A 91 1.99 2.05 -6.93
C ILE A 91 1.04 1.66 -5.80
N PRO A 92 -0.01 0.86 -6.06
CA PRO A 92 -1.02 0.50 -5.04
C PRO A 92 -0.42 -0.09 -3.77
N TYR A 93 0.64 -0.88 -3.90
CA TYR A 93 1.47 -1.32 -2.79
C TYR A 93 2.87 -0.70 -2.91
N PHE A 94 3.16 0.29 -2.04
CA PHE A 94 4.43 1.01 -2.03
C PHE A 94 5.50 0.18 -1.31
N PRO A 95 6.65 -0.09 -1.96
CA PRO A 95 7.68 -0.94 -1.38
C PRO A 95 8.48 -0.21 -0.29
N TYR A 96 9.02 -0.97 0.67
CA TYR A 96 9.86 -0.44 1.78
C TYR A 96 9.19 0.63 2.66
N ALA A 97 7.88 0.83 2.61
CA ALA A 97 7.18 1.85 3.38
C ALA A 97 7.36 1.71 4.89
N ARG A 98 7.64 0.50 5.42
CA ARG A 98 7.91 0.25 6.84
C ARG A 98 9.30 0.72 7.31
N GLN A 99 10.18 1.10 6.38
CA GLN A 99 11.54 1.57 6.64
C GLN A 99 11.62 3.08 6.37
N ASP A 100 10.74 3.84 7.04
CA ASP A 100 10.57 5.28 6.90
C ASP A 100 11.48 6.11 7.82
N ARG A 101 12.21 5.43 8.71
CA ARG A 101 13.13 6.02 9.67
C ARG A 101 14.20 5.00 10.07
N MET A 102 15.29 5.47 10.61
CA MET A 102 16.26 4.60 11.28
C MET A 102 15.67 4.12 12.61
N ALA A 103 15.45 2.82 12.76
CA ALA A 103 15.07 2.21 14.03
C ALA A 103 16.28 2.06 14.96
N ARG A 104 17.47 1.91 14.38
CA ARG A 104 18.77 1.86 15.04
C ARG A 104 19.77 2.74 14.28
N GLY A 105 20.84 3.15 14.94
CA GLY A 105 21.90 3.90 14.27
C GLY A 105 22.49 3.14 13.07
N ARG A 106 22.81 3.83 11.99
CA ARG A 106 23.46 3.31 10.75
C ARG A 106 22.58 2.40 9.89
N GLU A 107 21.24 2.49 10.04
CA GLU A 107 20.28 1.85 9.14
C GLU A 107 19.94 2.78 7.97
N ALA A 108 19.53 2.19 6.86
CA ALA A 108 18.98 2.96 5.73
C ALA A 108 17.56 3.47 6.04
N ILE A 109 17.20 4.60 5.45
CA ILE A 109 15.80 5.03 5.31
C ILE A 109 15.36 4.61 3.91
N SER A 110 14.94 3.34 3.79
CA SER A 110 14.76 2.72 2.48
C SER A 110 13.60 3.31 1.70
N SER A 111 12.54 3.78 2.37
CA SER A 111 11.44 4.48 1.69
C SER A 111 11.88 5.81 1.06
N ARG A 112 12.84 6.54 1.69
CA ARG A 112 13.47 7.72 1.07
C ARG A 112 14.32 7.35 -0.14
N LEU A 113 15.07 6.25 -0.05
CA LEU A 113 15.85 5.75 -1.18
C LEU A 113 14.93 5.41 -2.36
N VAL A 114 13.82 4.72 -2.12
CA VAL A 114 12.83 4.39 -3.17
C VAL A 114 12.27 5.67 -3.80
N ALA A 115 11.90 6.67 -3.00
CA ALA A 115 11.41 7.96 -3.52
C ALA A 115 12.43 8.60 -4.46
N ASN A 116 13.70 8.67 -4.06
CA ASN A 116 14.78 9.21 -4.88
C ASN A 116 14.98 8.41 -6.19
N LEU A 117 14.89 7.07 -6.15
CA LEU A 117 15.01 6.23 -7.34
C LEU A 117 13.87 6.49 -8.33
N LEU A 118 12.63 6.58 -7.85
CA LEU A 118 11.47 6.89 -8.69
C LEU A 118 11.61 8.24 -9.41
N GLU A 119 12.01 9.29 -8.68
CA GLU A 119 12.25 10.61 -9.26
C GLU A 119 13.39 10.60 -10.28
N THR A 120 14.52 9.98 -9.92
CA THR A 120 15.72 9.94 -10.78
C THR A 120 15.46 9.16 -12.07
N THR A 121 14.64 8.12 -12.03
CA THR A 121 14.31 7.31 -13.22
C THR A 121 13.25 7.95 -14.11
N GLY A 122 12.52 8.96 -13.64
CA GLY A 122 11.64 9.73 -14.51
C GLY A 122 10.17 9.82 -14.08
N ALA A 123 9.82 9.42 -12.85
CA ALA A 123 8.48 9.69 -12.34
C ALA A 123 8.26 11.20 -12.17
N ASN A 124 7.15 11.72 -12.69
CA ASN A 124 6.74 13.13 -12.54
C ASN A 124 5.66 13.26 -11.44
N ARG A 125 4.98 12.19 -11.10
CA ARG A 125 3.96 12.09 -10.06
C ARG A 125 3.91 10.65 -9.52
N VAL A 126 3.53 10.50 -8.26
CA VAL A 126 3.32 9.18 -7.64
C VAL A 126 1.92 9.10 -7.04
N ILE A 127 1.24 7.99 -7.27
CA ILE A 127 -0.03 7.64 -6.62
C ILE A 127 0.20 6.34 -5.84
N TYR A 128 -0.19 6.30 -4.58
CA TYR A 128 -0.19 5.08 -3.76
C TYR A 128 -1.45 4.97 -2.91
N VAL A 129 -1.70 3.78 -2.35
CA VAL A 129 -2.87 3.50 -1.50
C VAL A 129 -2.41 3.12 -0.10
N ASP A 130 -3.00 3.74 0.94
CA ASP A 130 -2.82 3.42 2.37
C ASP A 130 -1.38 3.11 2.78
N ILE A 131 -0.47 4.04 2.52
CA ILE A 131 0.95 3.89 2.85
C ILE A 131 1.17 3.79 4.36
N HIS A 132 2.17 3.01 4.79
CA HIS A 132 2.50 2.73 6.18
C HIS A 132 2.60 3.98 7.09
N ASN A 133 3.23 5.03 6.58
CA ASN A 133 3.33 6.33 7.26
C ASN A 133 3.11 7.45 6.25
N ARG A 134 2.11 8.30 6.50
CA ARG A 134 1.78 9.44 5.64
C ARG A 134 2.92 10.45 5.49
N ALA A 135 3.85 10.52 6.44
CA ALA A 135 5.02 11.40 6.35
C ALA A 135 5.94 11.06 5.17
N ILE A 136 5.85 9.85 4.60
CA ILE A 136 6.61 9.44 3.40
C ILE A 136 6.33 10.36 2.21
N GLN A 137 5.14 10.97 2.12
CA GLN A 137 4.87 11.99 1.09
C GLN A 137 5.90 13.12 1.09
N GLY A 138 6.46 13.48 2.25
CA GLY A 138 7.52 14.48 2.38
C GLY A 138 8.90 14.02 1.92
N PHE A 139 9.05 12.76 1.51
CA PHE A 139 10.29 12.26 0.90
C PHE A 139 10.39 12.57 -0.59
N PHE A 140 9.28 12.94 -1.21
CA PHE A 140 9.23 13.28 -2.62
C PHE A 140 9.39 14.79 -2.85
N ASN A 141 10.09 15.14 -3.94
CA ASN A 141 10.14 16.50 -4.47
C ASN A 141 9.14 16.71 -5.64
N ILE A 142 8.46 15.65 -6.05
CA ILE A 142 7.40 15.63 -7.05
C ILE A 142 6.02 15.48 -6.38
N PRO A 143 4.92 15.84 -7.06
CA PRO A 143 3.57 15.65 -6.56
C PRO A 143 3.27 14.19 -6.18
N VAL A 144 2.57 14.01 -5.07
CA VAL A 144 2.13 12.70 -4.57
C VAL A 144 0.64 12.75 -4.25
N ASP A 145 -0.10 11.78 -4.72
CA ASP A 145 -1.53 11.62 -4.43
C ASP A 145 -1.73 10.38 -3.53
N PRO A 146 -1.86 10.57 -2.21
CA PRO A 146 -2.12 9.49 -1.28
C PRO A 146 -3.61 9.13 -1.30
N LEU A 147 -3.95 7.98 -1.87
CA LEU A 147 -5.31 7.44 -1.84
C LEU A 147 -5.54 6.62 -0.56
N SER A 148 -6.81 6.48 -0.17
CA SER A 148 -7.21 5.60 0.93
C SER A 148 -8.29 4.63 0.48
N ALA A 149 -8.11 3.35 0.81
CA ALA A 149 -9.11 2.30 0.61
C ALA A 149 -10.14 2.24 1.75
N LEU A 150 -10.01 3.10 2.79
CA LEU A 150 -10.90 3.09 3.94
C LEU A 150 -12.39 3.10 3.56
N PRO A 151 -12.90 4.02 2.70
CA PRO A 151 -14.32 4.03 2.37
C PRO A 151 -14.78 2.73 1.73
N LEU A 152 -13.96 2.19 0.80
CA LEU A 152 -14.26 0.95 0.09
C LEU A 152 -14.25 -0.26 1.03
N LEU A 153 -13.26 -0.38 1.88
CA LEU A 153 -13.13 -1.51 2.81
C LEU A 153 -14.15 -1.41 3.94
N ALA A 154 -14.45 -0.21 4.43
CA ALA A 154 -15.45 0.00 5.48
C ALA A 154 -16.86 -0.35 5.02
N GLU A 155 -17.18 -0.16 3.74
CA GLU A 155 -18.49 -0.50 3.17
C GLU A 155 -18.85 -1.97 3.38
N TYR A 156 -17.85 -2.86 3.37
CA TYR A 156 -18.05 -4.29 3.65
C TYR A 156 -18.67 -4.54 5.03
N PHE A 157 -18.39 -3.67 6.00
CA PHE A 157 -18.82 -3.80 7.39
C PHE A 157 -20.16 -3.10 7.70
N HIS A 158 -20.80 -2.44 6.72
CA HIS A 158 -22.16 -1.92 6.82
C HIS A 158 -23.21 -3.05 6.68
N LYS A 159 -23.11 -4.09 7.53
CA LYS A 159 -24.00 -5.24 7.54
C LYS A 159 -24.51 -5.48 8.96
N PRO A 160 -25.74 -6.01 9.16
CA PRO A 160 -26.30 -6.26 10.50
C PRO A 160 -25.41 -7.09 11.42
N GLU A 161 -24.65 -8.02 10.85
CA GLU A 161 -23.72 -8.89 11.59
C GLU A 161 -22.57 -8.14 12.29
N PHE A 162 -22.31 -6.87 11.91
CA PHE A 162 -21.27 -6.03 12.48
C PHE A 162 -21.78 -4.88 13.36
N GLU A 163 -23.10 -4.76 13.58
CA GLU A 163 -23.68 -3.68 14.39
C GLU A 163 -23.12 -3.64 15.83
N HIS A 164 -22.76 -4.80 16.40
CA HIS A 164 -22.14 -4.92 17.70
C HIS A 164 -20.65 -5.21 17.65
N ALA A 165 -19.98 -4.89 16.53
CA ALA A 165 -18.55 -5.06 16.42
C ALA A 165 -17.77 -3.97 17.17
N ALA A 166 -16.45 -4.16 17.26
CA ALA A 166 -15.50 -3.15 17.70
C ALA A 166 -14.30 -3.12 16.74
N ILE A 167 -13.85 -1.95 16.39
CA ILE A 167 -12.62 -1.78 15.60
C ILE A 167 -11.43 -1.97 16.51
N VAL A 168 -10.51 -2.84 16.10
CA VAL A 168 -9.33 -3.19 16.88
C VAL A 168 -8.07 -2.73 16.17
N SER A 169 -7.27 -1.92 16.87
CA SER A 169 -5.91 -1.60 16.46
C SER A 169 -4.95 -2.65 17.01
N PRO A 170 -4.11 -3.31 16.18
CA PRO A 170 -3.18 -4.35 16.64
C PRO A 170 -2.03 -3.80 17.50
N ASP A 171 -1.77 -2.51 17.44
CA ASP A 171 -0.79 -1.81 18.28
C ASP A 171 -1.10 -0.31 18.39
N VAL A 172 -0.36 0.38 19.27
CA VAL A 172 -0.52 1.83 19.49
C VAL A 172 -0.17 2.65 18.23
N GLY A 173 0.76 2.18 17.40
CA GLY A 173 1.18 2.85 16.18
C GLY A 173 0.09 2.91 15.11
N ARG A 174 -0.85 1.94 15.14
CA ARG A 174 -1.98 1.84 14.21
C ARG A 174 -3.28 2.45 14.74
N ALA A 175 -3.30 2.91 16.00
CA ALA A 175 -4.51 3.45 16.62
C ALA A 175 -5.15 4.61 15.83
N GLY A 176 -4.34 5.48 15.23
CA GLY A 176 -4.85 6.57 14.40
C GLY A 176 -5.51 6.09 13.09
N MET A 177 -5.01 4.99 12.49
CA MET A 177 -5.66 4.37 11.32
C MET A 177 -6.96 3.70 11.73
N ALA A 178 -6.92 2.83 12.74
CA ALA A 178 -8.11 2.13 13.24
C ALA A 178 -9.18 3.12 13.73
N GLY A 179 -8.79 4.24 14.36
CA GLY A 179 -9.70 5.29 14.80
C GLY A 179 -10.54 5.88 13.67
N ARG A 180 -9.95 6.08 12.49
CA ARG A 180 -10.71 6.54 11.32
C ARG A 180 -11.77 5.54 10.85
N TYR A 181 -11.48 4.23 10.93
CA TYR A 181 -12.50 3.20 10.67
C TYR A 181 -13.59 3.21 11.73
N ALA A 182 -13.21 3.37 13.02
CA ALA A 182 -14.15 3.47 14.12
C ALA A 182 -15.11 4.66 13.96
N GLU A 183 -14.59 5.83 13.59
CA GLU A 183 -15.38 7.02 13.28
C GLU A 183 -16.30 6.80 12.07
N TYR A 184 -15.75 6.25 10.97
CA TYR A 184 -16.51 6.03 9.73
C TYR A 184 -17.67 5.05 9.91
N LEU A 185 -17.46 3.98 10.69
CA LEU A 185 -18.43 2.93 10.96
C LEU A 185 -19.30 3.21 12.20
N ASN A 186 -19.00 4.26 12.96
CA ASN A 186 -19.63 4.57 14.25
C ASN A 186 -19.54 3.38 15.24
N LEU A 187 -18.37 2.74 15.30
CA LEU A 187 -18.07 1.60 16.17
C LEU A 187 -17.03 2.00 17.23
N PRO A 188 -17.01 1.35 18.40
CA PRO A 188 -15.99 1.60 19.42
C PRO A 188 -14.59 1.19 18.94
N LEU A 189 -13.57 1.96 19.38
CA LEU A 189 -12.16 1.65 19.16
C LEU A 189 -11.57 0.89 20.33
N VAL A 190 -10.88 -0.19 20.04
CA VAL A 190 -10.08 -0.99 20.97
C VAL A 190 -8.63 -0.98 20.50
N VAL A 191 -7.69 -0.77 21.42
CA VAL A 191 -6.26 -0.73 21.10
C VAL A 191 -5.54 -1.84 21.86
N MET A 192 -4.78 -2.63 21.13
CA MET A 192 -3.91 -3.64 21.72
C MET A 192 -2.53 -3.05 21.99
N HIS A 193 -1.99 -3.32 23.16
CA HIS A 193 -0.66 -2.85 23.55
C HIS A 193 0.21 -4.01 24.02
N LYS A 194 1.30 -4.28 23.30
CA LYS A 194 2.32 -5.26 23.69
C LYS A 194 3.32 -4.63 24.65
N ARG A 195 3.35 -5.12 25.86
CA ARG A 195 4.37 -4.78 26.86
C ARG A 195 5.39 -5.91 26.95
N ARG A 196 6.65 -5.62 26.66
CA ARG A 196 7.76 -6.55 26.94
C ARG A 196 8.22 -6.29 28.38
N ASN A 197 8.08 -7.30 29.24
CA ASN A 197 8.68 -7.25 30.57
C ASN A 197 10.16 -7.69 30.48
N LEU A 198 10.94 -7.31 31.52
CA LEU A 198 12.37 -7.65 31.61
C LEU A 198 12.68 -9.16 31.52
N ASN A 199 11.67 -10.02 31.68
CA ASN A 199 11.77 -11.48 31.65
C ASN A 199 11.27 -12.10 30.33
N ASP A 200 11.25 -11.34 29.22
CA ASP A 200 10.90 -11.80 27.85
C ASP A 200 9.46 -12.35 27.65
N VAL A 201 8.59 -12.23 28.63
CA VAL A 201 7.17 -12.56 28.48
C VAL A 201 6.44 -11.36 27.92
N ALA A 202 6.06 -11.42 26.63
CA ALA A 202 5.25 -10.39 26.02
C ALA A 202 3.80 -10.52 26.48
N THR A 203 3.33 -9.59 27.32
CA THR A 203 1.92 -9.51 27.71
C THR A 203 1.19 -8.55 26.77
N THR A 204 0.08 -8.98 26.20
CA THR A 204 -0.79 -8.11 25.39
C THR A 204 -1.90 -7.56 26.28
N HIS A 205 -2.00 -6.25 26.38
CA HIS A 205 -3.09 -5.56 27.06
C HIS A 205 -4.11 -5.09 26.03
N VAL A 206 -5.39 -5.29 26.32
CA VAL A 206 -6.51 -4.81 25.51
C VAL A 206 -7.10 -3.59 26.21
N VAL A 207 -7.13 -2.45 25.53
CA VAL A 207 -7.64 -1.18 26.05
C VAL A 207 -8.85 -0.75 25.25
N GLY A 208 -9.99 -0.62 25.89
CA GLY A 208 -11.29 -0.33 25.27
C GLY A 208 -12.32 -1.41 25.58
N ASP A 209 -13.57 -1.17 25.20
CA ASP A 209 -14.69 -2.07 25.45
C ASP A 209 -14.84 -3.09 24.32
N ILE A 210 -14.31 -4.30 24.55
CA ILE A 210 -14.39 -5.43 23.61
C ILE A 210 -15.40 -6.49 24.09
N GLN A 211 -15.91 -6.40 25.33
CA GLN A 211 -16.73 -7.46 25.91
C GLN A 211 -18.02 -7.68 25.13
N GLY A 212 -18.26 -8.90 24.71
CA GLY A 212 -19.42 -9.29 23.92
C GLY A 212 -19.44 -8.79 22.47
N ARG A 213 -18.36 -8.16 22.01
CA ARG A 213 -18.26 -7.59 20.68
C ARG A 213 -17.46 -8.44 19.71
N ARG A 214 -17.84 -8.41 18.43
CA ARG A 214 -17.06 -9.01 17.34
C ARG A 214 -15.87 -8.11 17.00
N PRO A 215 -14.61 -8.57 17.06
CA PRO A 215 -13.45 -7.75 16.71
C PRO A 215 -13.30 -7.62 15.19
N ILE A 216 -13.04 -6.39 14.71
CA ILE A 216 -12.62 -6.08 13.34
C ILE A 216 -11.22 -5.49 13.45
N ILE A 217 -10.21 -6.27 13.09
CA ILE A 217 -8.81 -5.87 13.23
C ILE A 217 -8.39 -5.08 11.99
N ILE A 218 -7.90 -3.87 12.21
CA ILE A 218 -7.43 -2.97 11.13
C ILE A 218 -5.93 -2.81 11.21
N ASP A 219 -5.24 -3.24 10.16
CA ASP A 219 -3.79 -3.04 9.98
C ASP A 219 -3.51 -2.59 8.53
N ASP A 220 -2.37 -1.95 8.31
CA ASP A 220 -1.92 -1.56 6.96
C ASP A 220 -1.29 -2.71 6.19
N LEU A 221 -0.79 -3.72 6.89
CA LEU A 221 -0.10 -4.86 6.26
C LEU A 221 -0.09 -6.11 7.15
N MET A 222 -0.63 -7.19 6.65
CA MET A 222 -0.56 -8.52 7.27
C MET A 222 0.42 -9.42 6.50
N ALA A 223 1.71 -9.37 6.84
CA ALA A 223 2.74 -10.14 6.13
C ALA A 223 3.15 -11.45 6.84
N GLY A 224 3.03 -11.56 8.15
CA GLY A 224 3.62 -12.65 8.93
C GLY A 224 2.70 -13.31 9.96
N GLY A 225 1.39 -13.09 9.90
CA GLY A 225 0.43 -13.74 10.82
C GLY A 225 0.60 -13.36 12.30
N SER A 226 1.40 -12.34 12.63
CA SER A 226 1.58 -11.87 14.01
C SER A 226 0.29 -11.35 14.65
N VAL A 227 -0.66 -10.91 13.82
CA VAL A 227 -2.01 -10.51 14.22
C VAL A 227 -2.77 -11.70 14.79
N LEU A 228 -2.62 -12.91 14.23
CA LEU A 228 -3.31 -14.11 14.69
C LEU A 228 -2.99 -14.44 16.16
N LYS A 229 -1.74 -14.17 16.60
CA LYS A 229 -1.34 -14.36 18.01
C LYS A 229 -2.00 -13.38 18.98
N GLN A 230 -2.66 -12.34 18.46
CA GLN A 230 -3.35 -11.33 19.27
C GLN A 230 -4.83 -11.67 19.47
N ILE A 231 -5.37 -12.54 18.62
CA ILE A 231 -6.77 -12.97 18.67
C ILE A 231 -7.08 -13.65 20.01
N ASP A 232 -6.19 -14.49 20.51
CA ASP A 232 -6.35 -15.15 21.80
C ASP A 232 -6.51 -14.15 22.95
N ALA A 233 -5.76 -13.02 22.90
CA ALA A 233 -5.87 -11.98 23.91
C ALA A 233 -7.20 -11.21 23.83
N LEU A 234 -7.78 -11.05 22.64
CA LEU A 234 -9.10 -10.45 22.45
C LEU A 234 -10.19 -11.35 23.03
N TYR A 235 -10.14 -12.65 22.76
CA TYR A 235 -11.08 -13.60 23.34
C TYR A 235 -10.94 -13.70 24.86
N ALA A 236 -9.72 -13.69 25.39
CA ALA A 236 -9.49 -13.64 26.84
C ALA A 236 -10.02 -12.34 27.48
N ALA A 237 -10.11 -11.26 26.73
CA ALA A 237 -10.72 -10.00 27.15
C ALA A 237 -12.25 -9.95 26.95
N GLY A 238 -12.87 -11.04 26.49
CA GLY A 238 -14.31 -11.19 26.35
C GLY A 238 -14.87 -10.88 24.95
N ALA A 239 -14.03 -10.80 23.91
CA ALA A 239 -14.52 -10.72 22.53
C ALA A 239 -15.37 -11.94 22.17
N GLN A 240 -16.34 -11.77 21.29
CA GLN A 240 -17.23 -12.81 20.80
C GLN A 240 -17.31 -12.81 19.28
N GLY A 241 -17.73 -13.94 18.70
CA GLY A 241 -17.81 -14.13 17.25
C GLY A 241 -16.45 -14.47 16.61
N GLU A 242 -16.45 -14.56 15.29
CA GLU A 242 -15.21 -14.75 14.51
C GLU A 242 -14.50 -13.40 14.33
N ALA A 243 -13.19 -13.39 14.41
CA ALA A 243 -12.34 -12.19 14.22
C ALA A 243 -12.01 -12.00 12.72
#